data_74f85bde45a70b9917241d04d550fc92
#
_entry.id   74f85bde45a70b9917241d04d550fc92
#
_cell.length_a   1.000
_cell.length_b   1.000
_cell.length_c   1.000
_cell.angle_alpha   90.00
_cell.angle_beta   90.00
_cell.angle_gamma   90.00
#
_symmetry.space_group_name_H-M   'P 1'
#
loop_
_entity.id
_entity.type
_entity.pdbx_description
1 polymer ?
#
loop_
_entity_poly.entity_id
_entity_poly.type
_entity_poly.pdbx_seq_one_letter_code
_entity_poly.pdbx_strand_id
1 'polypeptide(L)'
;RVLFRSPVIGIPVKSSTLDGLDALLSTVQMPSGMPVATVAIDGAANAALLAAQILAVEDEALAEKLLAMRRAQHDAVIAKDAALVVE
;
A
#
# COMPACT_ATOMS: atom_id res chain seq x y z
N ARG A 1 1.94 21.73 6.34
CA ARG A 1 1.70 21.50 7.77
C ARG A 1 1.40 20.04 8.10
N VAL A 2 0.55 19.39 7.32
CA VAL A 2 0.26 17.96 7.49
C VAL A 2 1.53 17.12 7.37
N LEU A 3 2.46 17.53 6.50
CA LEU A 3 3.71 16.82 6.27
C LEU A 3 4.60 16.74 7.52
N PHE A 4 4.41 17.63 8.49
CA PHE A 4 5.25 17.63 9.69
C PHE A 4 4.67 16.81 10.84
N ARG A 5 3.38 16.46 10.77
CA ARG A 5 2.71 15.77 11.87
C ARG A 5 2.21 14.38 11.52
N SER A 6 1.91 14.15 10.28
CA SER A 6 1.28 12.91 9.84
C SER A 6 2.18 12.17 8.88
N PRO A 7 2.16 10.83 8.91
CA PRO A 7 2.80 10.06 7.86
C PRO A 7 2.18 10.42 6.50
N VAL A 8 3.02 10.51 5.49
CA VAL A 8 2.57 10.83 4.13
C VAL A 8 2.86 9.64 3.23
N ILE A 9 1.85 9.21 2.49
CA ILE A 9 1.97 8.12 1.54
C ILE A 9 1.76 8.70 0.14
N GLY A 10 2.77 8.55 -0.71
CA GLY A 10 2.71 9.04 -2.08
C GLY A 10 2.29 7.94 -3.04
N ILE A 11 1.37 8.27 -3.92
CA ILE A 11 0.89 7.36 -4.95
C ILE A 11 1.29 7.94 -6.31
N PRO A 12 2.35 7.41 -6.96
CA PRO A 12 2.68 7.86 -8.31
C PRO A 12 1.54 7.48 -9.26
N VAL A 13 1.12 8.42 -10.10
CA VAL A 13 0.04 8.21 -11.04
C VAL A 13 0.63 8.07 -12.44
N LYS A 14 0.15 7.10 -13.18
CA LYS A 14 0.60 6.87 -14.55
C LYS A 14 0.29 8.10 -15.41
N SER A 15 1.31 8.59 -16.10
CA SER A 15 1.16 9.71 -17.01
C SER A 15 1.24 9.22 -18.47
N SER A 16 0.90 10.09 -19.39
CA SER A 16 1.01 9.78 -20.81
C SER A 16 2.47 9.67 -21.26
N THR A 17 3.40 10.21 -20.49
CA THR A 17 4.82 10.17 -20.78
C THR A 17 5.50 9.25 -19.76
N LEU A 18 6.41 8.41 -20.18
CA LEU A 18 7.23 7.54 -19.32
C LEU A 18 6.44 6.59 -18.39
N ASP A 19 5.14 6.38 -18.65
CA ASP A 19 4.31 5.42 -17.89
C ASP A 19 4.36 5.61 -16.35
N GLY A 20 4.46 6.85 -15.90
CA GLY A 20 4.48 7.17 -14.48
C GLY A 20 5.85 7.17 -13.85
N LEU A 21 6.90 6.93 -14.61
CA LEU A 21 8.26 6.91 -14.06
C LEU A 21 8.67 8.28 -13.50
N ASP A 22 8.30 9.35 -14.17
CA ASP A 22 8.58 10.70 -13.71
C ASP A 22 7.85 11.01 -12.41
N ALA A 23 6.59 10.59 -12.29
CA ALA A 23 5.82 10.75 -11.06
C ALA A 23 6.44 9.94 -9.91
N LEU A 24 6.88 8.71 -10.21
CA LEU A 24 7.55 7.87 -9.22
C LEU A 24 8.83 8.52 -8.71
N LEU A 25 9.67 9.01 -9.61
CA LEU A 25 10.93 9.65 -9.23
C LEU A 25 10.68 10.92 -8.41
N SER A 26 9.67 11.71 -8.76
CA SER A 26 9.33 12.91 -8.01
C SER A 26 8.86 12.57 -6.60
N THR A 27 8.15 11.47 -6.43
CA THR A 27 7.62 11.05 -5.14
C THR A 27 8.70 10.43 -4.25
N VAL A 28 9.62 9.67 -4.85
CA VAL A 28 10.67 8.97 -4.12
C VAL A 28 11.79 9.91 -3.69
N GLN A 29 12.16 10.86 -4.55
CA GLN A 29 13.28 11.76 -4.29
C GLN A 29 12.85 13.00 -3.54
N MET A 30 12.58 12.85 -2.25
CA MET A 30 12.20 13.96 -1.39
C MET A 30 13.42 14.46 -0.62
N PRO A 31 13.48 15.76 -0.31
CA PRO A 31 14.59 16.30 0.47
C PRO A 31 14.60 15.73 1.89
N SER A 32 15.77 15.73 2.50
CA SER A 32 15.93 15.27 3.89
C SER A 32 15.00 16.04 4.82
N GLY A 33 14.34 15.33 5.70
CA GLY A 33 13.38 15.93 6.63
C GLY A 33 11.94 15.93 6.11
N MET A 34 11.71 15.47 4.88
CA MET A 34 10.36 15.38 4.32
C MET A 34 10.11 13.96 3.80
N PRO A 35 9.97 13.00 4.71
CA PRO A 35 9.83 11.60 4.30
C PRO A 35 8.44 11.32 3.72
N VAL A 36 8.42 10.55 2.64
CA VAL A 36 7.18 10.10 2.00
C VAL A 36 7.31 8.62 1.71
N ALA A 37 6.37 7.83 2.22
CA ALA A 37 6.30 6.41 1.88
C ALA A 37 5.66 6.28 0.49
N THR A 38 6.35 5.60 -0.41
CA THR A 38 5.91 5.53 -1.80
C THR A 38 5.47 4.11 -2.13
N VAL A 39 4.29 3.98 -2.73
CA VAL A 39 3.78 2.70 -3.24
C VAL A 39 4.04 2.60 -4.74
N ALA A 40 3.65 1.49 -5.33
CA ALA A 40 3.82 1.29 -6.77
C ALA A 40 3.00 2.30 -7.58
N ILE A 41 3.36 2.47 -8.83
CA ILE A 41 2.63 3.35 -9.75
C ILE A 41 1.16 2.87 -9.80
N ASP A 42 0.23 3.80 -9.60
CA ASP A 42 -1.21 3.53 -9.51
C ASP A 42 -1.62 2.56 -8.39
N GLY A 43 -0.78 2.41 -7.36
CA GLY A 43 -1.01 1.48 -6.27
C GLY A 43 -1.92 2.00 -5.15
N ALA A 44 -3.09 2.53 -5.50
CA ALA A 44 -4.00 3.13 -4.51
C ALA A 44 -4.49 2.12 -3.47
N ALA A 45 -4.77 0.88 -3.87
CA ALA A 45 -5.22 -0.16 -2.94
C ALA A 45 -4.16 -0.45 -1.88
N ASN A 46 -2.91 -0.60 -2.29
CA ASN A 46 -1.81 -0.84 -1.36
C ASN A 46 -1.53 0.39 -0.49
N ALA A 47 -1.72 1.59 -1.02
CA ALA A 47 -1.59 2.81 -0.22
C ALA A 47 -2.63 2.84 0.90
N ALA A 48 -3.86 2.48 0.60
CA ALA A 48 -4.93 2.41 1.61
C ALA A 48 -4.62 1.35 2.67
N LEU A 49 -4.12 0.19 2.26
CA LEU A 49 -3.73 -0.88 3.19
C LEU A 49 -2.55 -0.44 4.07
N LEU A 50 -1.57 0.24 3.49
CA LEU A 50 -0.44 0.75 4.25
C LEU A 50 -0.90 1.79 5.29
N ALA A 51 -1.79 2.69 4.90
CA ALA A 51 -2.35 3.67 5.83
C ALA A 51 -3.09 2.97 6.97
N ALA A 52 -3.87 1.94 6.65
CA ALA A 52 -4.58 1.16 7.67
C ALA A 52 -3.60 0.46 8.61
N GLN A 53 -2.51 -0.10 8.10
CA GLN A 53 -1.48 -0.72 8.93
C GLN A 53 -0.82 0.27 9.87
N ILE A 54 -0.55 1.48 9.41
CA ILE A 54 0.03 2.53 10.25
C ILE A 54 -0.93 2.88 11.38
N LEU A 55 -2.21 3.05 11.08
CA LEU A 55 -3.23 3.34 12.09
C LEU A 55 -3.43 2.17 13.05
N ALA A 56 -3.30 0.95 12.58
CA ALA A 56 -3.52 -0.26 13.37
C ALA A 56 -2.46 -0.46 14.46
N VAL A 57 -1.34 0.25 14.41
CA VAL A 57 -0.32 0.16 15.45
C VAL A 57 -0.90 0.46 16.82
N GLU A 58 -1.87 1.38 16.91
CA GLU A 58 -2.52 1.74 18.16
C GLU A 58 -4.02 1.47 18.17
N ASP A 59 -4.55 0.78 17.17
CA ASP A 59 -5.97 0.49 17.04
C ASP A 59 -6.17 -1.02 16.90
N GLU A 60 -6.49 -1.67 18.01
CA GLU A 60 -6.65 -3.13 18.03
C GLU A 60 -7.81 -3.62 17.16
N ALA A 61 -8.90 -2.88 17.11
CA ALA A 61 -10.05 -3.26 16.29
C ALA A 61 -9.67 -3.27 14.81
N LEU A 62 -8.91 -2.25 14.38
CA LEU A 62 -8.43 -2.18 12.99
C LEU A 62 -7.42 -3.28 12.71
N ALA A 63 -6.53 -3.56 13.66
CA ALA A 63 -5.55 -4.64 13.52
C ALA A 63 -6.24 -5.98 13.33
N GLU A 64 -7.32 -6.25 14.07
CA GLU A 64 -8.08 -7.49 13.92
C GLU A 64 -8.74 -7.58 12.54
N LYS A 65 -9.27 -6.48 12.04
CA LYS A 65 -9.87 -6.45 10.69
C LYS A 65 -8.85 -6.74 9.61
N LEU A 66 -7.65 -6.17 9.73
CA LEU A 66 -6.56 -6.44 8.79
C LEU A 66 -6.12 -7.89 8.84
N LEU A 67 -6.04 -8.46 10.04
CA LEU A 67 -5.68 -9.85 10.20
C LEU A 67 -6.72 -10.77 9.57
N ALA A 68 -8.00 -10.48 9.76
CA ALA A 68 -9.08 -11.24 9.14
C ALA A 68 -9.02 -11.17 7.61
N MET A 69 -8.72 -10.00 7.07
CA MET A 69 -8.58 -9.83 5.63
C MET A 69 -7.41 -10.63 5.08
N ARG A 70 -6.28 -10.65 5.79
CA ARG A 70 -5.11 -11.42 5.37
C ARG A 70 -5.39 -12.92 5.41
N ARG A 71 -6.14 -13.39 6.40
CA ARG A 71 -6.55 -14.79 6.47
C ARG A 71 -7.45 -15.16 5.29
N ALA A 72 -8.40 -14.29 4.95
CA ALA A 72 -9.28 -14.51 3.81
C ALA A 72 -8.48 -14.58 2.50
N GLN A 73 -7.49 -13.73 2.32
CA GLN A 73 -6.61 -13.75 1.15
C GLN A 73 -5.78 -15.03 1.10
N HIS A 74 -5.27 -15.47 2.24
CA HIS A 74 -4.51 -16.70 2.35
C HIS A 74 -5.36 -17.90 1.98
N ASP A 75 -6.57 -17.99 2.52
CA ASP A 75 -7.50 -19.06 2.23
C ASP A 75 -7.90 -19.09 0.75
N ALA A 76 -8.07 -17.93 0.15
CA ALA A 76 -8.39 -17.83 -1.28
C ALA A 76 -7.24 -18.36 -2.14
N VAL A 77 -5.99 -18.09 -1.78
CA VAL A 77 -4.83 -18.61 -2.50
C VAL A 77 -4.74 -20.14 -2.36
N ILE A 78 -4.96 -20.66 -1.17
CA ILE A 78 -4.94 -22.10 -0.93
C ILE A 78 -6.03 -22.79 -1.74
N ALA A 79 -7.23 -22.22 -1.80
CA ALA A 79 -8.34 -22.76 -2.58
C ALA A 79 -7.98 -22.81 -4.07
N LYS A 80 -7.33 -21.78 -4.59
CA LYS A 80 -6.87 -21.75 -5.99
C LYS A 80 -5.82 -22.82 -6.26
N ASP A 81 -4.87 -22.99 -5.36
CA ASP A 81 -3.84 -24.02 -5.50
C ASP A 81 -4.45 -25.41 -5.48
N ALA A 82 -5.40 -25.66 -4.59
CA ALA A 82 -6.08 -26.95 -4.53
C ALA A 82 -6.84 -27.24 -5.81
N ALA A 83 -7.50 -26.24 -6.38
CA ALA A 83 -8.21 -26.40 -7.65
C ALA A 83 -7.27 -26.72 -8.80
N LEU A 84 -6.08 -26.11 -8.82
CA LEU A 84 -5.08 -26.38 -9.85
C LEU A 84 -4.50 -27.79 -9.73
N VAL A 85 -4.33 -28.27 -8.51
CA VAL A 85 -3.75 -29.61 -8.27
C VAL A 85 -4.73 -30.70 -8.69
N VAL A 86 -6.02 -30.47 -8.54
CA VAL A 86 -7.04 -31.45 -8.89
C VAL A 86 -7.13 -31.69 -10.39
N GLU A 87 -6.80 -30.72 -11.18
CA GLU A 87 -6.78 -30.86 -12.62
C GLU A 87 -5.54 -31.58 -13.12
#